data_f7381b2f3ea36f89d15ba923623d51ef
#
_entry.id   f7381b2f3ea36f89d15ba923623d51ef
#
_cell.length_a   1.000
_cell.length_b   1.000
_cell.length_c   1.000
_cell.angle_alpha   90.00
_cell.angle_beta   90.00
_cell.angle_gamma   90.00
#
_symmetry.space_group_name_H-M   'P 1'
#
loop_
_entity.id
_entity.type
_entity.pdbx_description
1 polymer ?
#
loop_
_entity_poly.entity_id
_entity_poly.type
_entity_poly.pdbx_seq_one_letter_code
_entity_poly.pdbx_strand_id
1 'polypeptide(L)'
;RQICIRDRDPLGLQVSKEHPELKPTTYGFNGQSKKRKIFLDGTLGLESADIDTLINRAKDIYCGNIGYEYMHMSDPVERSWIRERIEGKEKGIKFTENGKKAILNKLIEAEGFEKFLHVKFVGTKRFGLDGAESLIPALEQIIKRGGHLGVKEVKIGMPHRGRLNVLSLIHISEPTRPL
;
A
#
# COMPACT_ATOMS: atom_id res chain seq x y z
N ARG A 1 17.90 -0.69 -1.02
CA ARG A 1 17.66 0.29 0.08
C ARG A 1 17.27 1.71 -0.38
N GLN A 2 17.58 2.13 -1.61
CA GLN A 2 17.29 3.50 -2.09
C GLN A 2 16.05 3.61 -2.98
N ILE A 3 15.46 2.52 -3.38
CA ILE A 3 14.26 2.48 -4.21
C ILE A 3 13.04 3.04 -3.46
N CYS A 4 13.04 2.98 -2.12
CA CYS A 4 11.93 3.40 -1.26
C CYS A 4 11.90 4.88 -0.89
N ILE A 5 12.63 5.77 -1.56
CA ILE A 5 12.63 7.21 -1.18
C ILE A 5 11.37 7.93 -1.70
N ARG A 6 10.77 7.46 -2.79
CA ARG A 6 9.57 8.06 -3.37
C ARG A 6 8.28 7.78 -2.60
N ASP A 7 8.21 6.70 -1.85
CA ASP A 7 7.08 6.38 -0.98
C ASP A 7 6.88 7.39 0.15
N ARG A 8 7.93 8.15 0.48
CA ARG A 8 7.90 9.21 1.49
C ARG A 8 7.43 10.56 0.94
N ASP A 9 7.25 10.68 -0.35
CA ASP A 9 6.78 11.90 -1.02
C ASP A 9 5.66 11.57 -2.01
N PRO A 10 4.49 11.18 -1.51
CA PRO A 10 3.36 10.78 -2.35
C PRO A 10 2.84 11.90 -3.24
N LEU A 11 3.11 13.15 -2.91
CA LEU A 11 2.70 14.32 -3.69
C LEU A 11 3.73 14.75 -4.73
N GLY A 12 4.94 14.17 -4.70
CA GLY A 12 6.00 14.48 -5.67
C GLY A 12 6.54 15.91 -5.56
N LEU A 13 6.50 16.51 -4.37
CA LEU A 13 6.93 17.88 -4.11
C LEU A 13 8.45 18.04 -4.03
N GLN A 14 9.16 16.93 -3.77
CA GLN A 14 10.62 16.95 -3.66
C GLN A 14 11.27 16.60 -5.00
N VAL A 15 12.31 17.34 -5.35
CA VAL A 15 13.14 17.01 -6.50
C VAL A 15 13.98 15.77 -6.14
N SER A 16 13.68 14.63 -6.76
CA SER A 16 14.44 13.40 -6.59
C SER A 16 15.85 13.57 -7.14
N LYS A 17 16.87 13.49 -6.29
CA LYS A 17 18.26 13.42 -6.74
C LYS A 17 18.51 12.05 -7.36
N GLU A 18 18.99 12.05 -8.61
CA GLU A 18 19.40 10.81 -9.26
C GLU A 18 20.61 10.22 -8.53
N HIS A 19 20.50 8.94 -8.13
CA HIS A 19 21.61 8.23 -7.51
C HIS A 19 22.48 7.58 -8.59
N PRO A 20 23.82 7.72 -8.56
CA PRO A 20 24.71 7.13 -9.56
C PRO A 20 24.55 5.63 -9.73
N GLU A 21 24.35 4.89 -8.64
CA GLU A 21 24.11 3.43 -8.65
C GLU A 21 22.82 2.99 -9.34
N LEU A 22 21.90 3.91 -9.61
CA LEU A 22 20.66 3.61 -10.35
C LEU A 22 20.77 3.93 -11.85
N LYS A 23 21.94 4.44 -12.28
CA LYS A 23 22.19 4.76 -13.70
C LYS A 23 22.78 3.52 -14.39
N PRO A 24 22.17 3.05 -15.49
CA PRO A 24 22.73 1.93 -16.26
C PRO A 24 24.15 2.18 -16.76
N THR A 25 24.45 3.43 -17.05
CA THR A 25 25.78 3.86 -17.53
C THR A 25 26.90 3.59 -16.52
N THR A 26 26.62 3.62 -15.23
CA THR A 26 27.56 3.27 -14.15
C THR A 26 28.03 1.83 -14.24
N TYR A 27 27.19 0.95 -14.83
CA TYR A 27 27.48 -0.48 -15.00
C TYR A 27 27.87 -0.83 -16.45
N GLY A 28 28.23 0.15 -17.25
CA GLY A 28 28.71 -0.07 -18.61
C GLY A 28 27.60 -0.30 -19.68
N PHE A 29 26.31 -0.16 -19.32
CA PHE A 29 25.24 -0.28 -20.27
C PHE A 29 25.03 1.02 -21.06
N ASN A 30 25.63 1.11 -22.25
CA ASN A 30 25.60 2.27 -23.15
C ASN A 30 25.06 1.87 -24.53
N GLY A 31 24.37 2.80 -25.21
CA GLY A 31 23.99 2.67 -26.61
C GLY A 31 23.32 1.33 -26.94
N GLN A 32 23.95 0.52 -27.81
CA GLN A 32 23.40 -0.75 -28.25
C GLN A 32 23.34 -1.83 -27.16
N SER A 33 24.20 -1.76 -26.14
CA SER A 33 24.19 -2.74 -25.05
C SER A 33 22.89 -2.68 -24.21
N LYS A 34 22.22 -1.53 -24.17
CA LYS A 34 20.92 -1.38 -23.52
C LYS A 34 19.78 -2.11 -24.23
N LYS A 35 19.86 -2.26 -25.54
CA LYS A 35 18.83 -2.92 -26.37
C LYS A 35 18.95 -4.45 -26.39
N ARG A 36 20.03 -5.00 -25.82
CA ARG A 36 20.21 -6.45 -25.76
C ARG A 36 19.18 -7.05 -24.80
N LYS A 37 18.45 -8.06 -25.30
CA LYS A 37 17.53 -8.83 -24.46
C LYS A 37 18.31 -9.70 -23.49
N ILE A 38 17.92 -9.67 -22.24
CA ILE A 38 18.47 -10.46 -21.13
C ILE A 38 17.37 -11.39 -20.67
N PHE A 39 17.70 -12.65 -20.45
CA PHE A 39 16.80 -13.63 -19.86
C PHE A 39 16.68 -13.36 -18.36
N LEU A 40 15.45 -13.28 -17.84
CA LEU A 40 15.14 -12.84 -16.48
C LEU A 40 14.45 -13.91 -15.62
N ASP A 41 14.10 -15.05 -16.22
CA ASP A 41 13.47 -16.19 -15.54
C ASP A 41 12.26 -15.78 -14.67
N GLY A 42 11.38 -14.97 -15.23
CA GLY A 42 10.19 -14.49 -14.52
C GLY A 42 10.42 -13.36 -13.51
N THR A 43 11.65 -12.93 -13.28
CA THR A 43 11.97 -11.80 -12.39
C THR A 43 11.23 -10.55 -12.87
N LEU A 44 10.62 -9.81 -11.93
CA LEU A 44 9.74 -8.66 -12.20
C LEU A 44 8.54 -8.99 -13.11
N GLY A 45 8.14 -10.27 -13.18
CA GLY A 45 7.08 -10.76 -14.06
C GLY A 45 7.44 -10.78 -15.55
N LEU A 46 8.74 -10.71 -15.88
CA LEU A 46 9.27 -10.69 -17.25
C LEU A 46 10.11 -11.94 -17.51
N GLU A 47 9.89 -12.59 -18.65
CA GLU A 47 10.71 -13.72 -19.08
C GLU A 47 12.04 -13.27 -19.68
N SER A 48 11.99 -12.23 -20.50
CA SER A 48 13.15 -11.56 -21.06
C SER A 48 12.85 -10.09 -21.34
N ALA A 49 13.80 -9.20 -21.14
CA ALA A 49 13.64 -7.77 -21.44
C ALA A 49 14.98 -7.12 -21.76
N ASP A 50 14.93 -5.96 -22.37
CA ASP A 50 16.06 -5.04 -22.46
C ASP A 50 16.21 -4.24 -21.15
N ILE A 51 17.35 -3.59 -20.99
CA ILE A 51 17.70 -2.84 -19.76
C ILE A 51 16.70 -1.70 -19.48
N ASP A 52 16.24 -1.00 -20.49
CA ASP A 52 15.34 0.14 -20.30
C ASP A 52 13.96 -0.37 -19.84
N THR A 53 13.45 -1.44 -20.43
CA THR A 53 12.22 -2.11 -20.01
C THR A 53 12.33 -2.62 -18.57
N LEU A 54 13.45 -3.26 -18.23
CA LEU A 54 13.71 -3.76 -16.88
C LEU A 54 13.69 -2.63 -15.84
N ILE A 55 14.40 -1.52 -16.13
CA ILE A 55 14.46 -0.38 -15.23
C ILE A 55 13.09 0.29 -15.07
N ASN A 56 12.36 0.48 -16.17
CA ASN A 56 11.02 1.06 -16.11
C ASN A 56 10.09 0.16 -15.30
N ARG A 57 10.14 -1.15 -15.50
CA ARG A 57 9.36 -2.10 -14.71
C ARG A 57 9.72 -2.05 -13.22
N ALA A 58 11.00 -2.00 -12.88
CA ALA A 58 11.45 -1.86 -11.50
C ALA A 58 11.01 -0.52 -10.87
N LYS A 59 11.05 0.57 -11.64
CA LYS A 59 10.54 1.88 -11.21
C LYS A 59 9.05 1.85 -10.95
N ASP A 60 8.26 1.25 -11.83
CA ASP A 60 6.80 1.13 -11.66
C ASP A 60 6.46 0.33 -10.40
N ILE A 61 7.30 -0.65 -10.06
CA ILE A 61 7.09 -1.50 -8.90
C ILE A 61 7.50 -0.81 -7.60
N TYR A 62 8.72 -0.31 -7.57
CA TYR A 62 9.39 0.10 -6.32
C TYR A 62 9.52 1.61 -6.14
N CYS A 63 9.24 2.40 -7.18
CA CYS A 63 9.31 3.86 -7.13
C CYS A 63 7.92 4.52 -7.26
N GLY A 64 6.84 3.78 -7.01
CA GLY A 64 5.49 4.32 -6.92
C GLY A 64 5.21 4.96 -5.54
N ASN A 65 3.93 5.18 -5.26
CA ASN A 65 3.48 5.79 -4.00
C ASN A 65 3.28 4.76 -2.87
N ILE A 66 3.60 3.49 -3.10
CA ILE A 66 3.50 2.40 -2.12
C ILE A 66 4.91 1.89 -1.85
N GLY A 67 5.32 1.93 -0.58
CA GLY A 67 6.56 1.32 -0.11
C GLY A 67 6.34 -0.12 0.34
N TYR A 68 7.28 -0.99 0.03
CA TYR A 68 7.25 -2.41 0.43
C TYR A 68 8.42 -2.71 1.34
N GLU A 69 8.13 -3.19 2.54
CA GLU A 69 9.12 -3.49 3.56
C GLU A 69 8.99 -4.94 4.03
N TYR A 70 9.68 -5.86 3.36
CA TYR A 70 9.61 -7.31 3.61
C TYR A 70 10.97 -8.01 3.68
N MET A 71 12.06 -7.30 3.41
CA MET A 71 13.40 -7.90 3.37
C MET A 71 13.94 -8.30 4.75
N HIS A 72 13.28 -7.87 5.84
CA HIS A 72 13.60 -8.26 7.21
C HIS A 72 13.07 -9.67 7.57
N MET A 73 12.17 -10.23 6.75
CA MET A 73 11.62 -11.56 6.98
C MET A 73 12.71 -12.63 6.83
N SER A 74 12.84 -13.47 7.84
CA SER A 74 13.86 -14.52 7.86
C SER A 74 13.48 -15.72 7.00
N ASP A 75 12.18 -16.04 6.93
CA ASP A 75 11.70 -17.16 6.11
C ASP A 75 11.78 -16.82 4.61
N PRO A 76 12.56 -17.58 3.82
CA PRO A 76 12.70 -17.35 2.40
C PRO A 76 11.41 -17.67 1.61
N VAL A 77 10.58 -18.58 2.10
CA VAL A 77 9.30 -18.95 1.45
C VAL A 77 8.31 -17.80 1.55
N GLU A 78 8.12 -17.25 2.75
CA GLU A 78 7.25 -16.10 2.97
C GLU A 78 7.74 -14.87 2.17
N ARG A 79 9.05 -14.63 2.19
CA ARG A 79 9.66 -13.53 1.44
C ARG A 79 9.47 -13.68 -0.07
N SER A 80 9.64 -14.88 -0.62
CA SER A 80 9.38 -15.16 -2.05
C SER A 80 7.91 -14.99 -2.41
N TRP A 81 7.01 -15.44 -1.54
CA TRP A 81 5.57 -15.30 -1.74
C TRP A 81 5.15 -13.83 -1.84
N ILE A 82 5.69 -12.95 -0.97
CA ILE A 82 5.43 -11.52 -1.03
C ILE A 82 6.03 -10.90 -2.30
N ARG A 83 7.30 -11.25 -2.62
CA ARG A 83 7.98 -10.75 -3.80
C ARG A 83 7.22 -11.08 -5.08
N GLU A 84 6.76 -12.31 -5.26
CA GLU A 84 5.98 -12.73 -6.42
C GLU A 84 4.70 -11.92 -6.59
N ARG A 85 4.04 -11.56 -5.51
CA ARG A 85 2.84 -10.72 -5.55
C ARG A 85 3.14 -9.25 -5.88
N ILE A 86 4.25 -8.73 -5.39
CA ILE A 86 4.69 -7.37 -5.66
C ILE A 86 5.20 -7.24 -7.10
N GLU A 87 5.98 -8.22 -7.56
CA GLU A 87 6.66 -8.21 -8.87
C GLU A 87 5.83 -8.83 -9.99
N GLY A 88 4.79 -9.60 -9.68
CA GLY A 88 3.97 -10.34 -10.64
C GLY A 88 3.33 -9.48 -11.74
N LYS A 89 2.79 -10.15 -12.76
CA LYS A 89 2.17 -9.50 -13.93
C LYS A 89 0.88 -8.75 -13.58
N GLU A 90 0.14 -9.25 -12.60
CA GLU A 90 -1.13 -8.65 -12.18
C GLU A 90 -0.89 -7.51 -11.20
N LYS A 91 -0.63 -6.34 -11.75
CA LYS A 91 -0.54 -5.12 -10.97
C LYS A 91 -1.70 -4.20 -11.27
N GLY A 92 -2.31 -3.83 -10.21
CA GLY A 92 -3.34 -2.81 -10.18
C GLY A 92 -4.66 -3.39 -9.70
N ILE A 93 -4.95 -3.12 -8.43
CA ILE A 93 -6.29 -3.32 -7.91
C ILE A 93 -7.21 -2.39 -8.72
N LYS A 94 -7.99 -2.98 -9.62
CA LYS A 94 -9.03 -2.25 -10.33
C LYS A 94 -10.26 -2.21 -9.44
N PHE A 95 -10.52 -1.07 -8.85
CA PHE A 95 -11.74 -0.86 -8.09
C PHE A 95 -12.94 -0.76 -9.05
N THR A 96 -13.99 -1.52 -8.77
CA THR A 96 -15.29 -1.33 -9.41
C THR A 96 -15.90 0.00 -8.99
N GLU A 97 -16.85 0.54 -9.77
CA GLU A 97 -17.53 1.78 -9.39
C GLU A 97 -18.23 1.67 -8.02
N ASN A 98 -18.83 0.52 -7.73
CA ASN A 98 -19.41 0.25 -6.40
C ASN A 98 -18.36 0.21 -5.30
N GLY A 99 -17.18 -0.36 -5.58
CA GLY A 99 -16.04 -0.36 -4.65
C GLY A 99 -15.56 1.05 -4.34
N LYS A 100 -15.44 1.91 -5.35
CA LYS A 100 -15.07 3.33 -5.15
C LYS A 100 -16.11 4.08 -4.31
N LYS A 101 -17.41 3.87 -4.59
CA LYS A 101 -18.49 4.45 -3.78
C LYS A 101 -18.47 3.98 -2.34
N ALA A 102 -18.22 2.69 -2.10
CA ALA A 102 -18.08 2.16 -0.74
C ALA A 102 -16.92 2.80 0.02
N ILE A 103 -15.76 2.94 -0.63
CA ILE A 103 -14.59 3.63 -0.05
C ILE A 103 -14.95 5.08 0.28
N LEU A 104 -15.55 5.81 -0.66
CA LEU A 104 -15.97 7.21 -0.46
C LEU A 104 -16.92 7.35 0.73
N ASN A 105 -17.93 6.47 0.83
CA ASN A 105 -18.88 6.48 1.94
C ASN A 105 -18.15 6.31 3.28
N LYS A 106 -17.18 5.39 3.37
CA LYS A 106 -16.41 5.17 4.60
C LYS A 106 -15.51 6.36 4.94
N LEU A 107 -14.98 7.06 3.97
CA LEU A 107 -14.23 8.30 4.20
C LEU A 107 -15.14 9.41 4.74
N ILE A 108 -16.34 9.57 4.17
CA ILE A 108 -17.34 10.54 4.63
C ILE A 108 -17.82 10.20 6.05
N GLU A 109 -18.06 8.91 6.34
CA GLU A 109 -18.44 8.46 7.69
C GLU A 109 -17.34 8.80 8.71
N ALA A 110 -16.07 8.53 8.37
CA ALA A 110 -14.93 8.79 9.24
C ALA A 110 -14.79 10.28 9.56
N GLU A 111 -14.79 11.13 8.54
CA GLU A 111 -14.68 12.58 8.70
C GLU A 111 -15.92 13.15 9.41
N GLY A 112 -17.11 12.71 9.03
CA GLY A 112 -18.38 13.15 9.61
C GLY A 112 -18.47 12.81 11.10
N PHE A 113 -18.01 11.63 11.49
CA PHE A 113 -17.97 11.23 12.90
C PHE A 113 -17.03 12.12 13.73
N GLU A 114 -15.85 12.43 13.22
CA GLU A 114 -14.92 13.33 13.91
C GLU A 114 -15.46 14.75 14.01
N LYS A 115 -16.09 15.27 12.96
CA LYS A 115 -16.79 16.57 12.99
C LYS A 115 -17.94 16.57 14.00
N PHE A 116 -18.74 15.52 14.05
CA PHE A 116 -19.81 15.37 15.04
C PHE A 116 -19.26 15.40 16.47
N LEU A 117 -18.20 14.63 16.75
CA LEU A 117 -17.56 14.64 18.06
C LEU A 117 -16.97 16.01 18.42
N HIS A 118 -16.48 16.73 17.43
CA HIS A 118 -15.94 18.08 17.64
C HIS A 118 -17.01 19.07 18.11
N VAL A 119 -18.21 18.98 17.55
CA VAL A 119 -19.33 19.87 17.91
C VAL A 119 -19.95 19.45 19.25
N LYS A 120 -20.12 18.16 19.49
CA LYS A 120 -20.83 17.66 20.69
C LYS A 120 -19.98 17.67 21.96
N PHE A 121 -18.69 17.44 21.85
CA PHE A 121 -17.79 17.28 23.00
C PHE A 121 -16.66 18.31 22.94
N VAL A 122 -17.03 19.57 23.02
CA VAL A 122 -16.10 20.69 23.06
C VAL A 122 -15.19 20.57 24.29
N GLY A 123 -13.90 20.80 24.13
CA GLY A 123 -12.91 20.79 25.21
C GLY A 123 -12.41 19.42 25.66
N THR A 124 -12.96 18.32 25.15
CA THR A 124 -12.41 16.99 25.41
C THR A 124 -11.19 16.69 24.52
N LYS A 125 -10.18 16.00 25.07
CA LYS A 125 -9.04 15.54 24.29
C LYS A 125 -9.47 14.43 23.34
N ARG A 126 -9.48 14.72 22.04
CA ARG A 126 -9.79 13.78 20.97
C ARG A 126 -8.57 13.70 20.06
N PHE A 127 -8.14 12.50 19.79
CA PHE A 127 -7.06 12.25 18.85
C PHE A 127 -7.70 11.66 17.60
N GLY A 128 -8.03 12.50 16.64
CA GLY A 128 -8.63 12.10 15.36
C GLY A 128 -7.65 11.42 14.43
N LEU A 129 -8.15 10.94 13.31
CA LEU A 129 -7.33 10.35 12.24
C LEU A 129 -6.61 11.42 11.43
N ASP A 130 -7.19 12.60 11.29
CA ASP A 130 -6.65 13.80 10.63
C ASP A 130 -5.65 13.52 9.49
N GLY A 131 -6.17 13.25 8.28
CA GLY A 131 -5.36 12.93 7.11
C GLY A 131 -5.07 11.43 6.94
N ALA A 132 -5.51 10.58 7.86
CA ALA A 132 -5.38 9.12 7.79
C ALA A 132 -6.76 8.40 7.74
N GLU A 133 -7.81 9.07 7.28
CA GLU A 133 -9.17 8.56 7.22
C GLU A 133 -9.29 7.30 6.36
N SER A 134 -8.40 7.14 5.38
CA SER A 134 -8.28 5.93 4.55
C SER A 134 -7.97 4.66 5.34
N LEU A 135 -7.54 4.77 6.61
CA LEU A 135 -7.36 3.64 7.50
C LEU A 135 -8.69 2.89 7.73
N ILE A 136 -9.82 3.60 7.77
CA ILE A 136 -11.13 2.98 8.02
C ILE A 136 -11.53 2.01 6.91
N PRO A 137 -11.62 2.41 5.63
CA PRO A 137 -11.93 1.46 4.56
C PRO A 137 -10.84 0.39 4.38
N ALA A 138 -9.58 0.69 4.69
CA ALA A 138 -8.49 -0.30 4.63
C ALA A 138 -8.68 -1.41 5.66
N LEU A 139 -8.91 -1.07 6.93
CA LEU A 139 -9.15 -2.04 8.00
C LEU A 139 -10.41 -2.87 7.75
N GLU A 140 -11.50 -2.23 7.31
CA GLU A 140 -12.73 -2.95 6.95
C GLU A 140 -12.45 -4.00 5.87
N GLN A 141 -11.71 -3.65 4.84
CA GLN A 141 -11.36 -4.57 3.76
C GLN A 141 -10.43 -5.69 4.22
N ILE A 142 -9.46 -5.40 5.09
CA ILE A 142 -8.55 -6.40 5.68
C ILE A 142 -9.36 -7.41 6.49
N ILE A 143 -10.27 -6.96 7.35
CA ILE A 143 -11.09 -7.82 8.20
C ILE A 143 -12.02 -8.68 7.35
N LYS A 144 -12.74 -8.08 6.40
CA LYS A 144 -13.62 -8.81 5.48
C LYS A 144 -12.86 -9.86 4.68
N ARG A 145 -11.74 -9.49 4.09
CA ARG A 145 -10.93 -10.42 3.29
C ARG A 145 -10.32 -11.51 4.17
N GLY A 146 -9.82 -11.14 5.35
CA GLY A 146 -9.31 -12.09 6.33
C GLY A 146 -10.35 -13.13 6.72
N GLY A 147 -11.58 -12.70 7.03
CA GLY A 147 -12.69 -13.60 7.34
C GLY A 147 -13.00 -14.58 6.21
N HIS A 148 -13.04 -14.09 4.95
CA HIS A 148 -13.21 -14.97 3.78
C HIS A 148 -12.06 -15.98 3.60
N LEU A 149 -10.87 -15.66 4.07
CA LEU A 149 -9.70 -16.54 4.04
C LEU A 149 -9.56 -17.44 5.26
N GLY A 150 -10.55 -17.41 6.17
CA GLY A 150 -10.59 -18.29 7.35
C GLY A 150 -9.94 -17.71 8.60
N VAL A 151 -9.57 -16.43 8.61
CA VAL A 151 -9.12 -15.74 9.83
C VAL A 151 -10.30 -15.65 10.80
N LYS A 152 -10.12 -16.19 12.01
CA LYS A 152 -11.18 -16.22 13.03
C LYS A 152 -11.05 -15.12 14.07
N GLU A 153 -9.87 -14.58 14.25
CA GLU A 153 -9.62 -13.56 15.26
C GLU A 153 -8.65 -12.50 14.69
N VAL A 154 -8.99 -11.25 14.92
CA VAL A 154 -8.14 -10.08 14.59
C VAL A 154 -7.94 -9.28 15.87
N LYS A 155 -6.69 -9.06 16.27
CA LYS A 155 -6.32 -8.23 17.42
C LYS A 155 -5.78 -6.91 16.92
N ILE A 156 -6.44 -5.80 17.30
CA ILE A 156 -6.04 -4.45 16.90
C ILE A 156 -5.47 -3.74 18.13
N GLY A 157 -4.19 -3.39 18.09
CA GLY A 157 -3.52 -2.58 19.09
C GLY A 157 -3.45 -1.13 18.67
N MET A 158 -4.09 -0.24 19.41
CA MET A 158 -4.09 1.21 19.13
C MET A 158 -3.77 2.02 20.37
N PRO A 159 -2.82 2.97 20.31
CA PRO A 159 -2.54 3.83 21.47
C PRO A 159 -3.70 4.81 21.71
N HIS A 160 -3.79 5.90 20.99
CA HIS A 160 -4.84 6.91 21.17
C HIS A 160 -5.36 7.49 19.85
N ARG A 161 -4.51 7.67 18.84
CA ARG A 161 -4.86 8.33 17.58
C ARG A 161 -5.88 7.51 16.80
N GLY A 162 -7.01 8.14 16.50
CA GLY A 162 -8.09 7.52 15.72
C GLY A 162 -8.84 6.38 16.43
N ARG A 163 -8.53 6.09 17.71
CA ARG A 163 -9.13 4.96 18.43
C ARG A 163 -10.66 5.04 18.47
N LEU A 164 -11.21 6.20 18.74
CA LEU A 164 -12.67 6.38 18.79
C LEU A 164 -13.31 6.10 17.43
N ASN A 165 -12.70 6.61 16.37
CA ASN A 165 -13.19 6.43 15.00
C ASN A 165 -13.14 4.95 14.58
N VAL A 166 -11.99 4.30 14.77
CA VAL A 166 -11.81 2.89 14.43
C VAL A 166 -12.77 1.99 15.20
N LEU A 167 -12.89 2.16 16.51
CA LEU A 167 -13.80 1.35 17.32
C LEU A 167 -15.26 1.57 16.95
N SER A 168 -15.68 2.81 16.72
CA SER A 168 -17.07 3.11 16.38
C SER A 168 -17.46 2.60 15.00
N LEU A 169 -16.64 2.86 13.98
CA LEU A 169 -17.02 2.56 12.59
C LEU A 169 -16.78 1.10 12.21
N ILE A 170 -15.78 0.45 12.77
CA ILE A 170 -15.49 -0.96 12.45
C ILE A 170 -16.43 -1.89 13.23
N HIS A 171 -16.72 -1.61 14.49
CA HIS A 171 -17.65 -2.45 15.27
C HIS A 171 -19.12 -2.27 14.89
N ILE A 172 -19.55 -1.07 14.49
CA ILE A 172 -20.95 -0.80 14.12
C ILE A 172 -21.27 -1.35 12.75
N SER A 173 -20.32 -1.50 11.85
CA SER A 173 -20.53 -2.00 10.50
C SER A 173 -20.58 -3.53 10.40
N GLU A 174 -20.35 -4.27 11.47
CA GLU A 174 -20.61 -5.70 11.47
C GLU A 174 -22.12 -5.94 11.50
N PRO A 175 -22.70 -6.61 10.48
CA PRO A 175 -24.04 -7.13 10.63
C PRO A 175 -24.03 -8.08 11.84
N THR A 176 -24.90 -7.80 12.81
CA THR A 176 -25.15 -8.69 13.95
C THR A 176 -25.22 -10.11 13.42
N ARG A 177 -24.20 -10.93 13.73
CA ARG A 177 -24.31 -12.37 13.51
C ARG A 177 -25.53 -12.85 14.29
N PRO A 178 -26.50 -13.50 13.66
CA PRO A 178 -27.45 -14.27 14.43
C PRO A 178 -26.65 -15.33 15.18
N LEU A 179 -26.84 -15.37 16.48
CA LEU A 179 -26.33 -16.40 17.39
C LEU A 179 -26.79 -17.79 16.93
#